data_2bc92d4a79eff772532c9f352b217242
#
_entry.id   2bc92d4a79eff772532c9f352b217242
#
_cell.length_a   1.000
_cell.length_b   1.000
_cell.length_c   1.000
_cell.angle_alpha   90.00
_cell.angle_beta   90.00
_cell.angle_gamma   90.00
#
_symmetry.space_group_name_H-M   'P 1'
#
loop_
_entity.id
_entity.type
_entity.pdbx_description
1 polymer ?
#
loop_
_entity_poly.entity_id
_entity_poly.type
_entity_poly.pdbx_seq_one_letter_code
_entity_poly.pdbx_strand_id
1 'polypeptide(L)'
;MTALETQLTEIVEKEQGQKIIPFLQKLTQEERESLIPCLSRLEEYYNKFVQLEERTYGTRATSGQHHIIDLAALVIFPLKEFRKHEWGINTAHLNEIAAWHIPTWLDSYFVEGEGKEFGGFYNMDYEILMDWIERGILTISPSPQTIAGYLVNYIHTTPVLEKRDITINEHIWYLFEYDCGQNWHANPAKGYPYYTFQHFTENGKLDRMRVLKESLLAINRNFNKNLCSWFAGMFTALSPSVEEQLTLQPEMLAALSSPHSRPINIILGLLKNLCSHPRFLTDDFLDQTTVLFASDVKAVHQNTLGVLSKLAKEKKEYRDTICCAAAQGLMSRDESTQNKIVKLIQTFGETESPTLKEALSAYAETMLTSTKKELAAYLKDNVSDALSTDKVLLTTLDEQASVASFDYEPMPPILREDNRIQEITSIEDLIFLASQILDSNELYHFDLFLNALVEWNEQLEAKHITQWTPVLQRAYKLLINGGSSRNGILDSMMATFLIDYAKLLIKRFPVEAKELSTLHEKMVQKDELQKGQWRYRNLQRITIRQKSNKRTEFLSLIHI
;
A
#
# COMPACT_ATOMS: atom_id res chain seq x y z
N MET A 1 5.21 30.03 45.16
CA MET A 1 4.68 30.34 43.82
C MET A 1 4.65 31.84 43.65
N THR A 2 5.14 32.35 42.57
CA THR A 2 4.99 33.76 42.19
C THR A 2 3.56 34.07 41.79
N ALA A 3 3.17 35.36 41.70
CA ALA A 3 1.83 35.71 41.20
C ALA A 3 1.55 35.20 39.79
N LEU A 4 2.55 35.18 38.90
CA LEU A 4 2.46 34.65 37.53
C LEU A 4 2.32 33.12 37.52
N GLU A 5 3.07 32.41 38.36
CA GLU A 5 2.93 30.95 38.49
C GLU A 5 1.54 30.57 38.99
N THR A 6 1.01 31.31 39.98
CA THR A 6 -0.34 31.09 40.51
C THR A 6 -1.39 31.32 39.43
N GLN A 7 -1.24 32.39 38.65
CA GLN A 7 -2.16 32.72 37.56
C GLN A 7 -2.14 31.66 36.44
N LEU A 8 -0.96 31.19 36.00
CA LEU A 8 -0.86 30.15 35.00
C LEU A 8 -1.49 28.84 35.50
N THR A 9 -1.18 28.43 36.73
CA THR A 9 -1.76 27.23 37.35
C THR A 9 -3.29 27.31 37.39
N GLU A 10 -3.84 28.45 37.82
CA GLU A 10 -5.27 28.65 37.85
C GLU A 10 -5.95 28.59 36.46
N ILE A 11 -5.30 29.15 35.44
CA ILE A 11 -5.77 29.07 34.03
C ILE A 11 -5.85 27.61 33.56
N VAL A 12 -4.84 26.79 33.86
CA VAL A 12 -4.81 25.38 33.51
C VAL A 12 -5.86 24.58 34.32
N GLU A 13 -5.86 24.71 35.65
CA GLU A 13 -6.75 23.94 36.53
C GLU A 13 -8.22 24.20 36.26
N LYS A 14 -8.59 25.46 35.96
CA LYS A 14 -9.97 25.88 35.71
C LYS A 14 -10.35 25.85 34.22
N GLU A 15 -9.49 25.30 33.35
CA GLU A 15 -9.70 25.22 31.89
C GLU A 15 -10.08 26.57 31.26
N GLN A 16 -9.43 27.64 31.67
CA GLN A 16 -9.76 29.00 31.21
C GLN A 16 -9.08 29.32 29.88
N GLY A 17 -9.35 28.54 28.80
CA GLY A 17 -8.72 28.67 27.49
C GLY A 17 -8.78 30.08 26.90
N GLN A 18 -9.85 30.85 27.19
CA GLN A 18 -9.99 32.24 26.73
C GLN A 18 -8.96 33.20 27.37
N LYS A 19 -8.38 32.84 28.50
CA LYS A 19 -7.43 33.69 29.23
C LYS A 19 -5.97 33.41 28.90
N ILE A 20 -5.65 32.26 28.30
CA ILE A 20 -4.25 31.86 28.09
C ILE A 20 -3.54 32.79 27.11
N ILE A 21 -4.09 33.07 25.94
CA ILE A 21 -3.47 33.96 24.95
C ILE A 21 -3.29 35.39 25.52
N PRO A 22 -4.28 36.07 26.12
CA PRO A 22 -4.07 37.36 26.74
C PRO A 22 -3.06 37.37 27.87
N PHE A 23 -2.92 36.26 28.60
CA PHE A 23 -1.88 36.09 29.63
C PHE A 23 -0.50 36.00 28.98
N LEU A 24 -0.30 35.12 27.98
CA LEU A 24 0.99 34.89 27.30
C LEU A 24 1.49 36.14 26.55
N GLN A 25 0.59 36.92 25.97
CA GLN A 25 0.94 38.15 25.24
C GLN A 25 1.53 39.25 26.14
N LYS A 26 1.20 39.26 27.43
CA LYS A 26 1.71 40.25 28.38
C LYS A 26 3.06 39.92 28.97
N LEU A 27 3.53 38.68 28.81
CA LEU A 27 4.76 38.22 29.43
C LEU A 27 6.00 38.80 28.70
N THR A 28 6.89 39.38 29.47
CA THR A 28 8.26 39.71 29.03
C THR A 28 9.10 38.43 28.85
N GLN A 29 10.23 38.52 28.20
CA GLN A 29 11.13 37.38 28.04
C GLN A 29 11.58 36.79 29.36
N GLU A 30 11.94 37.64 30.32
CA GLU A 30 12.37 37.21 31.67
C GLU A 30 11.26 36.49 32.44
N GLU A 31 10.01 36.98 32.30
CA GLU A 31 8.83 36.34 32.89
C GLU A 31 8.53 35.00 32.29
N ARG A 32 8.66 34.83 30.95
CA ARG A 32 8.57 33.54 30.27
C ARG A 32 9.57 32.55 30.81
N GLU A 33 10.85 32.95 30.92
CA GLU A 33 11.91 32.10 31.45
C GLU A 33 11.65 31.70 32.92
N SER A 34 11.10 32.60 33.73
CA SER A 34 10.75 32.32 35.14
C SER A 34 9.61 31.30 35.28
N LEU A 35 8.73 31.18 34.25
CA LEU A 35 7.59 30.26 34.23
C LEU A 35 7.95 28.84 33.74
N ILE A 36 9.13 28.61 33.17
CA ILE A 36 9.56 27.31 32.66
C ILE A 36 9.41 26.19 33.72
N PRO A 37 9.91 26.35 34.98
CA PRO A 37 9.76 25.29 35.97
C PRO A 37 8.29 25.02 36.39
N CYS A 38 7.48 26.04 36.38
CA CYS A 38 6.06 25.91 36.69
C CYS A 38 5.32 25.14 35.60
N LEU A 39 5.52 25.53 34.34
CA LEU A 39 4.88 24.87 33.20
C LEU A 39 5.36 23.41 33.06
N SER A 40 6.65 23.12 33.28
CA SER A 40 7.17 21.74 33.25
C SER A 40 6.48 20.86 34.31
N ARG A 41 6.24 21.39 35.53
CA ARG A 41 5.49 20.63 36.57
C ARG A 41 4.03 20.39 36.18
N LEU A 42 3.38 21.39 35.58
CA LEU A 42 1.98 21.25 35.12
C LEU A 42 1.92 20.20 34.00
N GLU A 43 2.84 20.26 33.05
CA GLU A 43 2.92 19.30 31.96
C GLU A 43 3.15 17.87 32.50
N GLU A 44 4.16 17.67 33.34
CA GLU A 44 4.45 16.36 33.94
C GLU A 44 3.23 15.81 34.71
N TYR A 45 2.49 16.66 35.43
CA TYR A 45 1.31 16.23 36.16
C TYR A 45 0.15 15.86 35.25
N TYR A 46 -0.18 16.71 34.28
CA TYR A 46 -1.37 16.56 33.45
C TYR A 46 -1.18 15.58 32.29
N ASN A 47 0.00 15.54 31.67
CA ASN A 47 0.30 14.64 30.55
C ASN A 47 0.74 13.25 31.00
N LYS A 48 0.92 13.01 32.31
CA LYS A 48 1.28 11.70 32.83
C LYS A 48 0.20 10.69 32.49
N PHE A 49 0.60 9.62 31.79
CA PHE A 49 -0.26 8.50 31.48
C PHE A 49 -0.55 7.69 32.74
N VAL A 50 -1.79 7.63 33.14
CA VAL A 50 -2.25 6.99 34.38
C VAL A 50 -3.48 6.14 34.13
N GLN A 51 -3.75 5.22 35.06
CA GLN A 51 -5.03 4.52 35.09
C GLN A 51 -6.11 5.47 35.60
N LEU A 52 -7.08 5.81 34.74
CA LEU A 52 -8.19 6.70 35.06
C LEU A 52 -9.33 5.94 35.76
N GLU A 53 -9.63 4.72 35.29
CA GLU A 53 -10.65 3.82 35.81
C GLU A 53 -10.17 2.36 35.70
N GLU A 54 -10.89 1.39 36.24
CA GLU A 54 -10.49 0.00 36.40
C GLU A 54 -9.91 -0.68 35.15
N ARG A 55 -10.22 -0.17 33.94
CA ARG A 55 -9.68 -0.66 32.63
C ARG A 55 -9.38 0.47 31.63
N THR A 56 -9.40 1.70 32.05
CA THR A 56 -9.20 2.87 31.18
C THR A 56 -7.90 3.57 31.57
N TYR A 57 -7.00 3.69 30.60
CA TYR A 57 -5.73 4.40 30.75
C TYR A 57 -5.75 5.66 29.88
N GLY A 58 -5.18 6.74 30.37
CA GLY A 58 -5.08 8.00 29.64
C GLY A 58 -4.29 9.03 30.41
N THR A 59 -4.19 10.24 29.86
CA THR A 59 -3.62 11.38 30.57
C THR A 59 -4.63 11.97 31.55
N ARG A 60 -4.14 12.66 32.58
CA ARG A 60 -5.01 13.36 33.53
C ARG A 60 -5.66 14.58 32.90
N ALA A 61 -5.01 15.18 31.91
CA ALA A 61 -5.50 16.38 31.26
C ALA A 61 -6.79 16.13 30.49
N THR A 62 -7.69 17.05 30.58
CA THR A 62 -8.80 17.21 29.62
C THR A 62 -8.27 17.76 28.30
N SER A 63 -9.09 17.73 27.24
CA SER A 63 -8.73 18.35 25.96
C SER A 63 -8.48 19.86 26.09
N GLY A 64 -9.21 20.54 26.99
CA GLY A 64 -9.02 21.97 27.25
C GLY A 64 -7.70 22.25 27.98
N GLN A 65 -7.34 21.41 28.95
CA GLN A 65 -6.05 21.53 29.64
C GLN A 65 -4.87 21.26 28.73
N HIS A 66 -4.94 20.22 27.86
CA HIS A 66 -3.93 19.98 26.83
C HIS A 66 -3.75 21.19 25.92
N HIS A 67 -4.81 21.75 25.39
CA HIS A 67 -4.77 22.94 24.54
C HIS A 67 -4.05 24.11 25.23
N ILE A 68 -4.38 24.41 26.51
CA ILE A 68 -3.77 25.50 27.27
C ILE A 68 -2.27 25.25 27.49
N ILE A 69 -1.88 24.01 27.86
CA ILE A 69 -0.49 23.62 28.10
C ILE A 69 0.32 23.71 26.81
N ASP A 70 -0.22 23.22 25.69
CA ASP A 70 0.44 23.27 24.38
C ASP A 70 0.70 24.72 23.94
N LEU A 71 -0.28 25.61 24.04
CA LEU A 71 -0.08 27.03 23.73
C LEU A 71 0.98 27.68 24.63
N ALA A 72 0.95 27.37 25.92
CA ALA A 72 1.96 27.87 26.86
C ALA A 72 3.35 27.32 26.52
N ALA A 73 3.47 26.05 26.15
CA ALA A 73 4.74 25.41 25.78
C ALA A 73 5.35 26.06 24.54
N LEU A 74 4.55 26.36 23.51
CA LEU A 74 5.00 27.03 22.29
C LEU A 74 5.56 28.45 22.55
N VAL A 75 5.07 29.13 23.59
CA VAL A 75 5.47 30.52 23.89
C VAL A 75 6.57 30.59 24.93
N ILE A 76 6.56 29.70 25.93
CA ILE A 76 7.41 29.76 27.11
C ILE A 76 8.66 28.89 26.96
N PHE A 77 8.57 27.70 26.35
CA PHE A 77 9.70 26.78 26.31
C PHE A 77 10.76 27.15 25.27
N PRO A 78 12.04 27.15 25.66
CA PRO A 78 13.13 27.06 24.70
C PRO A 78 13.15 25.65 24.08
N LEU A 79 13.81 25.50 22.91
CA LEU A 79 13.89 24.23 22.18
C LEU A 79 14.27 23.02 23.07
N LYS A 80 15.24 23.22 23.97
CA LYS A 80 15.72 22.17 24.88
C LYS A 80 14.61 21.61 25.78
N GLU A 81 13.75 22.48 26.31
CA GLU A 81 12.61 22.05 27.15
C GLU A 81 11.47 21.51 26.30
N PHE A 82 11.20 22.15 25.16
CA PHE A 82 10.16 21.70 24.23
C PHE A 82 10.42 20.29 23.68
N ARG A 83 11.68 19.89 23.47
CA ARG A 83 12.04 18.52 23.06
C ARG A 83 11.66 17.43 24.09
N LYS A 84 11.40 17.80 25.33
CA LYS A 84 10.90 16.87 26.36
C LYS A 84 9.38 16.71 26.31
N HIS A 85 8.73 17.57 25.56
CA HIS A 85 7.29 17.54 25.34
C HIS A 85 6.94 16.38 24.40
N GLU A 86 6.21 15.39 24.91
CA GLU A 86 5.97 14.12 24.21
C GLU A 86 5.11 14.26 22.95
N TRP A 87 4.30 15.30 22.87
CA TRP A 87 3.23 15.42 21.89
C TRP A 87 3.61 16.17 20.60
N GLY A 88 4.78 16.81 20.54
CA GLY A 88 5.19 17.63 19.42
C GLY A 88 4.33 18.88 19.20
N ILE A 89 4.36 19.48 18.02
CA ILE A 89 3.62 20.70 17.67
C ILE A 89 2.28 20.35 17.03
N ASN A 90 1.19 20.78 17.65
CA ASN A 90 -0.11 20.82 16.99
C ASN A 90 -0.17 22.05 16.06
N THR A 91 -0.33 21.83 14.76
CA THR A 91 -0.36 22.91 13.76
C THR A 91 -1.47 23.92 13.99
N ALA A 92 -2.62 23.50 14.53
CA ALA A 92 -3.71 24.41 14.88
C ALA A 92 -3.32 25.35 16.02
N HIS A 93 -2.65 24.83 17.06
CA HIS A 93 -2.20 25.63 18.20
C HIS A 93 -1.13 26.65 17.79
N LEU A 94 -0.19 26.25 16.93
CA LEU A 94 0.79 27.21 16.41
C LEU A 94 0.10 28.30 15.58
N ASN A 95 -0.87 27.98 14.74
CA ASN A 95 -1.61 28.95 13.96
C ASN A 95 -2.37 29.98 14.84
N GLU A 96 -2.86 29.60 16.02
CA GLU A 96 -3.52 30.52 16.95
C GLU A 96 -2.59 31.62 17.47
N ILE A 97 -1.29 31.33 17.61
CA ILE A 97 -0.31 32.29 18.15
C ILE A 97 0.55 32.93 17.06
N ALA A 98 0.62 32.37 15.86
CA ALA A 98 1.55 32.79 14.80
C ALA A 98 1.41 34.25 14.36
N ALA A 99 0.24 34.86 14.60
CA ALA A 99 0.03 36.29 14.31
C ALA A 99 0.85 37.24 15.20
N TRP A 100 1.28 36.78 16.38
CA TRP A 100 2.00 37.61 17.37
C TRP A 100 3.21 36.93 17.99
N HIS A 101 3.35 35.61 17.86
CA HIS A 101 4.49 34.87 18.35
C HIS A 101 4.80 33.67 17.45
N ILE A 102 6.03 33.60 16.98
CA ILE A 102 6.60 32.44 16.30
C ILE A 102 7.80 32.00 17.14
N PRO A 103 7.86 30.73 17.62
CA PRO A 103 9.01 30.26 18.38
C PRO A 103 10.30 30.41 17.58
N THR A 104 11.31 31.07 18.11
CA THR A 104 12.59 31.31 17.42
C THR A 104 13.33 30.05 17.01
N TRP A 105 12.97 28.94 17.62
CA TRP A 105 13.54 27.62 17.37
C TRP A 105 12.73 26.77 16.38
N LEU A 106 11.62 27.29 15.84
CA LEU A 106 10.70 26.51 15.02
C LEU A 106 11.38 25.91 13.78
N ASP A 107 12.18 26.68 13.07
CA ASP A 107 12.92 26.21 11.89
C ASP A 107 13.89 25.06 12.24
N SER A 108 14.63 25.21 13.35
CA SER A 108 15.53 24.14 13.83
C SER A 108 14.77 22.87 14.20
N TYR A 109 13.61 23.00 14.84
CA TYR A 109 12.76 21.88 15.21
C TYR A 109 12.20 21.17 13.96
N PHE A 110 11.81 21.93 12.95
CA PHE A 110 11.32 21.39 11.69
C PHE A 110 12.41 20.57 10.99
N VAL A 111 13.63 21.10 10.85
CA VAL A 111 14.77 20.39 10.23
C VAL A 111 15.09 19.10 10.96
N GLU A 112 15.08 19.11 12.29
CA GLU A 112 15.32 17.91 13.10
C GLU A 112 14.23 16.83 12.92
N GLY A 113 13.02 17.25 12.57
CA GLY A 113 11.87 16.39 12.31
C GLY A 113 11.86 15.80 10.90
N GLU A 114 12.59 16.39 9.94
CA GLU A 114 12.61 15.91 8.56
C GLU A 114 13.08 14.45 8.49
N GLY A 115 12.36 13.63 7.73
CA GLY A 115 12.64 12.20 7.57
C GLY A 115 12.22 11.30 8.75
N LYS A 116 11.65 11.85 9.82
CA LYS A 116 11.04 11.06 10.92
C LYS A 116 9.57 10.80 10.65
N GLU A 117 9.07 9.64 11.11
CA GLU A 117 7.72 9.14 10.79
C GLU A 117 6.58 10.12 11.13
N PHE A 118 6.75 11.01 12.09
CA PHE A 118 5.76 12.04 12.44
C PHE A 118 6.36 13.45 12.50
N GLY A 119 7.62 13.65 12.11
CA GLY A 119 8.27 14.95 12.00
C GLY A 119 8.17 15.89 13.22
N GLY A 120 7.53 15.45 14.30
CA GLY A 120 7.24 16.27 15.47
C GLY A 120 6.04 17.21 15.31
N PHE A 121 5.30 17.12 14.20
CA PHE A 121 4.12 17.96 13.93
C PHE A 121 2.85 17.13 13.77
N TYR A 122 1.84 17.43 14.58
CA TYR A 122 0.50 16.85 14.45
C TYR A 122 -0.33 17.62 13.44
N ASN A 123 -1.03 16.87 12.58
CA ASN A 123 -1.89 17.41 11.54
C ASN A 123 -1.17 18.27 10.50
N MET A 124 0.17 18.13 10.37
CA MET A 124 0.89 18.76 9.28
C MET A 124 0.51 18.09 7.96
N ASP A 125 0.23 18.90 6.97
CA ASP A 125 0.00 18.47 5.60
C ASP A 125 0.63 19.45 4.60
N TYR A 126 0.52 19.15 3.31
CA TYR A 126 1.12 19.98 2.27
C TYR A 126 0.54 21.40 2.24
N GLU A 127 -0.75 21.58 2.45
CA GLU A 127 -1.40 22.89 2.44
C GLU A 127 -0.95 23.76 3.61
N ILE A 128 -0.87 23.17 4.80
CA ILE A 128 -0.39 23.85 6.00
C ILE A 128 1.09 24.21 5.85
N LEU A 129 1.90 23.28 5.33
CA LEU A 129 3.32 23.53 5.09
C LEU A 129 3.53 24.72 4.15
N MET A 130 2.82 24.74 3.02
CA MET A 130 2.92 25.83 2.05
C MET A 130 2.38 27.15 2.61
N ASP A 131 1.29 27.15 3.36
CA ASP A 131 0.75 28.34 4.04
C ASP A 131 1.79 28.92 5.03
N TRP A 132 2.46 28.05 5.78
CA TRP A 132 3.47 28.50 6.74
C TRP A 132 4.70 29.12 6.07
N ILE A 133 5.13 28.58 4.94
CA ILE A 133 6.20 29.17 4.14
C ILE A 133 5.78 30.53 3.56
N GLU A 134 4.58 30.59 2.96
CA GLU A 134 4.03 31.83 2.35
C GLU A 134 3.83 32.95 3.37
N ARG A 135 3.45 32.59 4.61
CA ARG A 135 3.29 33.54 5.73
C ARG A 135 4.57 33.85 6.47
N GLY A 136 5.68 33.20 6.13
CA GLY A 136 6.97 33.34 6.84
C GLY A 136 6.95 32.79 8.28
N ILE A 137 6.06 31.85 8.59
CA ILE A 137 6.07 31.11 9.86
C ILE A 137 7.25 30.14 9.87
N LEU A 138 7.49 29.44 8.75
CA LEU A 138 8.73 28.73 8.45
C LEU A 138 9.56 29.58 7.49
N THR A 139 10.81 29.84 7.81
CA THR A 139 11.72 30.66 6.99
C THR A 139 12.70 29.83 6.17
N ILE A 140 12.76 28.53 6.45
CA ILE A 140 13.60 27.56 5.74
C ILE A 140 12.84 26.94 4.56
N SER A 141 13.59 26.42 3.60
CA SER A 141 13.06 25.59 2.53
C SER A 141 13.08 24.12 2.97
N PRO A 142 11.94 23.43 3.09
CA PRO A 142 11.89 22.01 3.37
C PRO A 142 12.63 21.20 2.31
N SER A 143 13.17 20.04 2.69
CA SER A 143 13.80 19.14 1.72
C SER A 143 12.80 18.66 0.67
N PRO A 144 13.22 18.39 -0.59
CA PRO A 144 12.36 17.83 -1.62
C PRO A 144 11.67 16.53 -1.19
N GLN A 145 12.34 15.70 -0.40
CA GLN A 145 11.77 14.47 0.14
C GLN A 145 10.61 14.75 1.12
N THR A 146 10.76 15.76 1.99
CA THR A 146 9.72 16.18 2.93
C THR A 146 8.51 16.73 2.17
N ILE A 147 8.74 17.58 1.16
CA ILE A 147 7.69 18.11 0.30
C ILE A 147 6.95 16.98 -0.40
N ALA A 148 7.66 16.02 -1.02
CA ALA A 148 7.06 14.86 -1.66
C ALA A 148 6.23 14.02 -0.69
N GLY A 149 6.73 13.82 0.54
CA GLY A 149 6.05 13.05 1.59
C GLY A 149 4.70 13.65 1.99
N TYR A 150 4.58 14.97 2.04
CA TYR A 150 3.29 15.63 2.29
C TYR A 150 2.42 15.73 1.03
N LEU A 151 3.03 16.02 -0.13
CA LEU A 151 2.32 16.18 -1.40
C LEU A 151 1.64 14.89 -1.87
N VAL A 152 2.23 13.72 -1.61
CA VAL A 152 1.69 12.42 -2.03
C VAL A 152 0.25 12.18 -1.57
N ASN A 153 -0.16 12.78 -0.45
CA ASN A 153 -1.53 12.72 0.05
C ASN A 153 -2.55 13.46 -0.84
N TYR A 154 -2.09 14.36 -1.68
CA TYR A 154 -2.89 15.24 -2.52
C TYR A 154 -2.85 14.91 -4.01
N ILE A 155 -2.14 13.84 -4.43
CA ILE A 155 -2.01 13.46 -5.86
C ILE A 155 -3.35 13.20 -6.56
N HIS A 156 -4.44 13.04 -5.81
CA HIS A 156 -5.79 12.85 -6.32
C HIS A 156 -6.68 14.09 -6.13
N THR A 157 -6.12 15.20 -5.64
CA THR A 157 -6.87 16.41 -5.30
C THR A 157 -6.44 17.57 -6.18
N THR A 158 -6.92 17.55 -7.42
CA THR A 158 -6.57 18.54 -8.46
C THR A 158 -6.61 19.99 -7.97
N PRO A 159 -7.66 20.46 -7.25
CA PRO A 159 -7.70 21.85 -6.79
C PRO A 159 -6.54 22.25 -5.87
N VAL A 160 -6.04 21.33 -5.05
CA VAL A 160 -4.88 21.60 -4.16
C VAL A 160 -3.61 21.72 -4.99
N LEU A 161 -3.43 20.80 -5.96
CA LEU A 161 -2.26 20.81 -6.83
C LEU A 161 -2.21 22.06 -7.73
N GLU A 162 -3.35 22.56 -8.17
CA GLU A 162 -3.47 23.74 -9.03
C GLU A 162 -3.40 25.07 -8.29
N LYS A 163 -3.44 25.06 -6.97
CA LYS A 163 -3.51 26.28 -6.16
C LYS A 163 -2.25 27.14 -6.26
N ARG A 164 -1.08 26.49 -6.50
CA ARG A 164 0.23 27.14 -6.55
C ARG A 164 1.02 26.68 -7.76
N ASP A 165 1.56 27.61 -8.51
CA ASP A 165 2.38 27.29 -9.69
C ASP A 165 3.60 26.43 -9.34
N ILE A 166 4.24 26.68 -8.19
CA ILE A 166 5.39 25.90 -7.74
C ILE A 166 5.05 24.41 -7.55
N THR A 167 3.81 24.09 -7.17
CA THR A 167 3.37 22.72 -7.01
C THR A 167 3.43 21.95 -8.32
N ILE A 168 2.92 22.53 -9.40
CA ILE A 168 2.90 21.92 -10.73
C ILE A 168 4.28 21.98 -11.40
N ASN A 169 4.99 23.12 -11.26
CA ASN A 169 6.24 23.32 -11.98
C ASN A 169 7.43 22.58 -11.35
N GLU A 170 7.39 22.36 -10.02
CA GLU A 170 8.52 21.82 -9.28
C GLU A 170 8.14 20.65 -8.36
N HIS A 171 7.27 20.85 -7.38
CA HIS A 171 7.05 19.89 -6.31
C HIS A 171 6.48 18.54 -6.76
N ILE A 172 5.66 18.53 -7.83
CA ILE A 172 5.08 17.30 -8.37
C ILE A 172 6.16 16.32 -8.89
N TRP A 173 7.30 16.87 -9.35
CA TRP A 173 8.41 16.06 -9.87
C TRP A 173 9.17 15.35 -8.76
N TYR A 174 9.14 15.86 -7.53
CA TYR A 174 9.74 15.20 -6.37
C TYR A 174 9.07 13.83 -6.07
N LEU A 175 7.80 13.65 -6.47
CA LEU A 175 7.12 12.35 -6.35
C LEU A 175 7.76 11.25 -7.18
N PHE A 176 8.45 11.61 -8.28
CA PHE A 176 9.18 10.65 -9.12
C PHE A 176 10.60 10.40 -8.62
N GLU A 177 11.14 11.28 -7.79
CA GLU A 177 12.54 11.27 -7.37
C GLU A 177 12.75 10.69 -5.97
N TYR A 178 11.78 10.84 -5.10
CA TYR A 178 11.91 10.48 -3.69
C TYR A 178 10.89 9.41 -3.28
N ASP A 179 11.33 8.46 -2.43
CA ASP A 179 10.40 7.53 -1.78
C ASP A 179 9.62 8.30 -0.70
N CYS A 180 8.35 8.47 -0.93
CA CYS A 180 7.47 9.23 -0.04
C CYS A 180 7.07 8.44 1.23
N GLY A 181 7.59 7.23 1.43
CA GLY A 181 7.34 6.40 2.63
C GLY A 181 5.89 5.91 2.78
N GLN A 182 4.98 6.30 1.91
CA GLN A 182 3.55 6.02 2.03
C GLN A 182 3.08 4.96 1.02
N ASN A 183 3.46 3.72 1.30
CA ASN A 183 3.21 2.56 0.43
C ASN A 183 1.73 2.32 0.10
N TRP A 184 0.80 2.77 0.94
CA TRP A 184 -0.62 2.54 0.74
C TRP A 184 -1.24 3.43 -0.35
N HIS A 185 -0.69 4.63 -0.61
CA HIS A 185 -1.13 5.50 -1.70
C HIS A 185 -0.68 4.99 -3.07
N ALA A 186 0.47 4.37 -3.12
CA ALA A 186 1.01 3.77 -4.33
C ALA A 186 0.46 2.37 -4.65
N ASN A 187 -0.55 1.88 -3.91
CA ASN A 187 -1.13 0.57 -4.16
C ASN A 187 -2.22 0.65 -5.24
N PRO A 188 -1.94 0.16 -6.48
CA PRO A 188 -2.92 0.20 -7.57
C PRO A 188 -4.19 -0.61 -7.28
N ALA A 189 -4.13 -1.62 -6.40
CA ALA A 189 -5.29 -2.41 -6.00
C ALA A 189 -6.33 -1.59 -5.18
N LYS A 190 -5.95 -0.42 -4.65
CA LYS A 190 -6.86 0.48 -3.94
C LYS A 190 -7.54 1.51 -4.86
N GLY A 191 -7.39 1.39 -6.17
CA GLY A 191 -8.14 2.21 -7.14
C GLY A 191 -7.77 3.69 -7.17
N TYR A 192 -6.55 4.07 -6.75
CA TYR A 192 -6.06 5.44 -6.94
C TYR A 192 -5.67 5.59 -8.41
N PRO A 193 -6.51 6.27 -9.20
CA PRO A 193 -6.28 6.38 -10.61
C PRO A 193 -5.10 7.32 -10.84
N TYR A 194 -4.38 7.09 -11.89
CA TYR A 194 -3.43 8.01 -12.51
C TYR A 194 -4.12 9.27 -13.05
N TYR A 195 -5.37 9.46 -12.66
CA TYR A 195 -6.31 10.46 -13.12
C TYR A 195 -5.73 11.87 -13.12
N THR A 196 -5.04 12.25 -12.06
CA THR A 196 -4.46 13.60 -11.94
C THR A 196 -3.39 13.83 -13.01
N PHE A 197 -2.50 12.87 -13.23
CA PHE A 197 -1.45 12.95 -14.23
C PHE A 197 -2.02 12.88 -15.65
N GLN A 198 -3.03 12.05 -15.90
CA GLN A 198 -3.77 12.04 -17.16
C GLN A 198 -4.42 13.40 -17.41
N HIS A 199 -5.18 13.91 -16.46
CA HIS A 199 -5.84 15.20 -16.56
C HIS A 199 -4.86 16.35 -16.83
N PHE A 200 -3.73 16.41 -16.11
CA PHE A 200 -2.75 17.48 -16.29
C PHE A 200 -1.96 17.36 -17.58
N THR A 201 -1.70 16.17 -18.08
CA THR A 201 -1.07 15.96 -19.39
C THR A 201 -2.03 16.28 -20.53
N GLU A 202 -3.31 15.95 -20.42
CA GLU A 202 -4.35 16.26 -21.41
C GLU A 202 -4.62 17.77 -21.51
N ASN A 203 -4.57 18.48 -20.37
CA ASN A 203 -4.79 19.93 -20.32
C ASN A 203 -3.50 20.74 -20.53
N GLY A 204 -2.37 20.09 -20.81
CA GLY A 204 -1.09 20.77 -21.06
C GLY A 204 -0.44 21.42 -19.84
N LYS A 205 -0.91 21.12 -18.62
CA LYS A 205 -0.32 21.62 -17.36
C LYS A 205 0.98 20.90 -17.01
N LEU A 206 1.09 19.62 -17.38
CA LEU A 206 2.32 18.85 -17.28
C LEU A 206 2.79 18.44 -18.66
N ASP A 207 4.09 18.52 -18.89
CA ASP A 207 4.72 17.98 -20.10
C ASP A 207 4.53 16.45 -20.12
N ARG A 208 3.76 15.99 -21.10
CA ARG A 208 3.40 14.57 -21.23
C ARG A 208 4.62 13.67 -21.44
N MET A 209 5.58 14.11 -22.29
CA MET A 209 6.78 13.33 -22.54
C MET A 209 7.65 13.23 -21.28
N ARG A 210 7.73 14.29 -20.49
CA ARG A 210 8.42 14.28 -19.21
C ARG A 210 7.74 13.32 -18.22
N VAL A 211 6.40 13.35 -18.09
CA VAL A 211 5.68 12.41 -17.20
C VAL A 211 5.92 10.96 -17.61
N LEU A 212 5.85 10.65 -18.91
CA LEU A 212 6.14 9.30 -19.41
C LEU A 212 7.58 8.88 -19.10
N LYS A 213 8.56 9.76 -19.38
CA LYS A 213 9.97 9.50 -19.13
C LYS A 213 10.27 9.29 -17.65
N GLU A 214 9.83 10.21 -16.79
CA GLU A 214 10.06 10.12 -15.34
C GLU A 214 9.39 8.88 -14.73
N SER A 215 8.24 8.45 -15.27
CA SER A 215 7.60 7.20 -14.85
C SER A 215 8.49 5.97 -15.10
N LEU A 216 9.18 5.92 -16.24
CA LEU A 216 10.11 4.84 -16.56
C LEU A 216 11.39 4.92 -15.71
N LEU A 217 11.94 6.11 -15.51
CA LEU A 217 13.11 6.32 -14.67
C LEU A 217 12.84 5.94 -13.20
N ALA A 218 11.64 6.25 -12.70
CA ALA A 218 11.23 5.89 -11.33
C ALA A 218 11.15 4.37 -11.09
N ILE A 219 10.94 3.55 -12.14
CA ILE A 219 10.96 2.08 -12.03
C ILE A 219 12.34 1.57 -11.61
N ASN A 220 13.42 2.24 -12.00
CA ASN A 220 14.81 1.85 -11.72
C ASN A 220 15.37 2.48 -10.45
N ARG A 221 14.60 3.35 -9.79
CA ARG A 221 15.00 3.87 -8.50
C ARG A 221 14.84 2.78 -7.43
N ASN A 222 15.60 2.89 -6.35
CA ASN A 222 15.53 1.93 -5.24
C ASN A 222 14.25 2.12 -4.39
N PHE A 223 13.11 2.20 -5.05
CA PHE A 223 11.79 2.28 -4.43
C PHE A 223 11.27 0.88 -4.10
N ASN A 224 10.31 0.82 -3.19
CA ASN A 224 9.63 -0.44 -2.90
C ASN A 224 8.83 -0.95 -4.11
N LYS A 225 8.52 -2.26 -4.09
CA LYS A 225 7.81 -2.98 -5.16
C LYS A 225 6.50 -2.31 -5.59
N ASN A 226 5.74 -1.77 -4.63
CA ASN A 226 4.42 -1.20 -4.92
C ASN A 226 4.57 0.12 -5.66
N LEU A 227 5.51 0.96 -5.26
CA LEU A 227 5.76 2.26 -5.89
C LEU A 227 6.31 2.09 -7.31
N CYS A 228 7.30 1.21 -7.53
CA CYS A 228 7.79 0.88 -8.88
C CYS A 228 6.66 0.33 -9.78
N SER A 229 5.77 -0.51 -9.22
CA SER A 229 4.63 -1.05 -9.97
C SER A 229 3.58 0.03 -10.27
N TRP A 230 3.44 1.02 -9.39
CA TRP A 230 2.55 2.16 -9.61
C TRP A 230 3.05 3.02 -10.79
N PHE A 231 4.34 3.32 -10.87
CA PHE A 231 4.91 4.07 -11.99
C PHE A 231 4.79 3.33 -13.33
N ALA A 232 5.06 2.01 -13.36
CA ALA A 232 4.84 1.19 -14.55
C ALA A 232 3.36 1.20 -14.98
N GLY A 233 2.44 1.16 -14.02
CA GLY A 233 1.01 1.28 -14.26
C GLY A 233 0.61 2.65 -14.79
N MET A 234 1.20 3.73 -14.27
CA MET A 234 0.96 5.09 -14.74
C MET A 234 1.41 5.28 -16.20
N PHE A 235 2.61 4.80 -16.55
CA PHE A 235 3.08 4.82 -17.94
C PHE A 235 2.07 4.15 -18.88
N THR A 236 1.54 2.98 -18.46
CA THR A 236 0.53 2.26 -19.25
C THR A 236 -0.81 2.99 -19.32
N ALA A 237 -1.26 3.57 -18.20
CA ALA A 237 -2.54 4.28 -18.10
C ALA A 237 -2.57 5.54 -18.98
N LEU A 238 -1.42 6.22 -19.13
CA LEU A 238 -1.26 7.35 -20.04
C LEU A 238 -1.36 6.92 -21.52
N SER A 239 -1.41 5.62 -21.82
CA SER A 239 -1.59 5.07 -23.17
C SER A 239 -0.62 5.70 -24.19
N PRO A 240 0.72 5.52 -24.00
CA PRO A 240 1.69 6.14 -24.89
C PRO A 240 1.53 5.64 -26.32
N SER A 241 1.55 6.55 -27.29
CA SER A 241 1.52 6.23 -28.70
C SER A 241 2.78 5.45 -29.12
N VAL A 242 2.74 4.82 -30.29
CA VAL A 242 3.90 4.09 -30.85
C VAL A 242 5.12 5.02 -30.97
N GLU A 243 4.94 6.27 -31.41
CA GLU A 243 6.02 7.23 -31.54
C GLU A 243 6.61 7.65 -30.19
N GLU A 244 5.78 7.85 -29.17
CA GLU A 244 6.25 8.11 -27.81
C GLU A 244 7.04 6.92 -27.25
N GLN A 245 6.54 5.68 -27.46
CA GLN A 245 7.24 4.46 -27.04
C GLN A 245 8.57 4.29 -27.78
N LEU A 246 8.63 4.56 -29.09
CA LEU A 246 9.86 4.51 -29.87
C LEU A 246 10.90 5.55 -29.41
N THR A 247 10.44 6.72 -28.99
CA THR A 247 11.31 7.78 -28.44
C THR A 247 11.87 7.37 -27.07
N LEU A 248 11.08 6.67 -26.25
CA LEU A 248 11.41 6.27 -24.88
C LEU A 248 11.96 4.84 -24.77
N GLN A 249 12.34 4.20 -25.89
CA GLN A 249 12.90 2.84 -25.86
C GLN A 249 14.11 2.69 -24.93
N PRO A 250 15.09 3.61 -24.89
CA PRO A 250 16.21 3.49 -23.98
C PRO A 250 15.76 3.41 -22.51
N GLU A 251 14.80 4.24 -22.10
CA GLU A 251 14.25 4.23 -20.74
C GLU A 251 13.41 2.97 -20.47
N MET A 252 12.65 2.49 -21.46
CA MET A 252 11.91 1.22 -21.36
C MET A 252 12.87 0.03 -21.20
N LEU A 253 13.96 -0.01 -21.94
CA LEU A 253 14.97 -1.06 -21.84
C LEU A 253 15.70 -0.99 -20.50
N ALA A 254 16.07 0.21 -20.05
CA ALA A 254 16.66 0.40 -18.74
C ALA A 254 15.73 -0.09 -17.60
N ALA A 255 14.41 0.08 -17.74
CA ALA A 255 13.43 -0.39 -16.76
C ALA A 255 13.36 -1.92 -16.62
N LEU A 256 13.93 -2.70 -17.57
CA LEU A 256 14.06 -4.15 -17.47
C LEU A 256 15.07 -4.59 -16.40
N SER A 257 15.95 -3.71 -15.96
CA SER A 257 16.91 -3.95 -14.88
C SER A 257 16.30 -3.72 -13.47
N SER A 258 15.01 -3.43 -13.36
CA SER A 258 14.33 -3.27 -12.08
C SER A 258 14.45 -4.54 -11.22
N PRO A 259 14.63 -4.43 -9.88
CA PRO A 259 14.61 -5.61 -9.00
C PRO A 259 13.22 -6.24 -8.85
N HIS A 260 12.19 -5.66 -9.44
CA HIS A 260 10.79 -6.06 -9.25
C HIS A 260 10.18 -6.62 -10.54
N SER A 261 9.74 -7.86 -10.49
CA SER A 261 9.21 -8.60 -11.65
C SER A 261 7.94 -8.00 -12.27
N ARG A 262 7.08 -7.33 -11.48
CA ARG A 262 5.83 -6.77 -12.00
C ARG A 262 6.06 -5.62 -12.98
N PRO A 263 6.86 -4.59 -12.69
CA PRO A 263 7.24 -3.57 -13.67
C PRO A 263 7.89 -4.19 -14.92
N ILE A 264 8.84 -5.11 -14.76
CA ILE A 264 9.49 -5.80 -15.88
C ILE A 264 8.46 -6.44 -16.81
N ASN A 265 7.50 -7.19 -16.25
CA ASN A 265 6.49 -7.86 -17.07
C ASN A 265 5.56 -6.88 -17.81
N ILE A 266 5.26 -5.73 -17.22
CA ILE A 266 4.49 -4.66 -17.88
C ILE A 266 5.28 -4.12 -19.09
N ILE A 267 6.56 -3.78 -18.89
CA ILE A 267 7.41 -3.24 -19.94
C ILE A 267 7.66 -4.27 -21.05
N LEU A 268 7.93 -5.54 -20.71
CA LEU A 268 8.05 -6.62 -21.70
C LEU A 268 6.80 -6.76 -22.56
N GLY A 269 5.61 -6.57 -21.97
CA GLY A 269 4.34 -6.55 -22.70
C GLY A 269 4.28 -5.44 -23.77
N LEU A 270 4.72 -4.24 -23.41
CA LEU A 270 4.79 -3.09 -24.33
C LEU A 270 5.85 -3.32 -25.43
N LEU A 271 7.06 -3.73 -25.05
CA LEU A 271 8.15 -4.04 -26.00
C LEU A 271 7.76 -5.15 -26.97
N LYS A 272 7.00 -6.16 -26.52
CA LYS A 272 6.46 -7.21 -27.40
C LYS A 272 5.55 -6.64 -28.48
N ASN A 273 4.77 -5.61 -28.19
CA ASN A 273 3.94 -4.96 -29.20
C ASN A 273 4.78 -4.12 -30.16
N LEU A 274 5.82 -3.48 -29.65
CA LEU A 274 6.69 -2.57 -30.38
C LEU A 274 7.72 -3.28 -31.25
N CYS A 275 8.12 -4.53 -30.93
CA CYS A 275 9.28 -5.23 -31.51
C CYS A 275 9.19 -5.51 -33.03
N SER A 276 7.99 -5.42 -33.63
CA SER A 276 7.82 -5.52 -35.08
C SER A 276 8.15 -4.22 -35.82
N HIS A 277 8.34 -3.11 -35.10
CA HIS A 277 8.61 -1.81 -35.73
C HIS A 277 10.06 -1.76 -36.23
N PRO A 278 10.34 -1.17 -37.44
CA PRO A 278 11.70 -1.08 -38.00
C PRO A 278 12.69 -0.35 -37.07
N ARG A 279 12.24 0.67 -36.35
CA ARG A 279 13.07 1.45 -35.40
C ARG A 279 13.21 0.79 -34.02
N PHE A 280 12.76 -0.45 -33.84
CA PHE A 280 12.95 -1.15 -32.56
C PHE A 280 14.44 -1.44 -32.33
N LEU A 281 14.94 -1.08 -31.13
CA LEU A 281 16.33 -1.27 -30.71
C LEU A 281 16.58 -2.74 -30.35
N THR A 282 16.81 -3.57 -31.39
CA THR A 282 16.88 -5.02 -31.26
C THR A 282 18.13 -5.45 -30.48
N ASP A 283 19.29 -4.88 -30.80
CA ASP A 283 20.55 -5.22 -30.15
C ASP A 283 20.51 -4.86 -28.67
N ASP A 284 20.05 -3.63 -28.33
CA ASP A 284 19.92 -3.20 -26.94
C ASP A 284 18.94 -4.08 -26.14
N PHE A 285 17.86 -4.59 -26.77
CA PHE A 285 16.96 -5.56 -26.12
C PHE A 285 17.65 -6.91 -25.89
N LEU A 286 18.41 -7.40 -26.85
CA LEU A 286 19.13 -8.66 -26.73
C LEU A 286 20.18 -8.60 -25.61
N ASP A 287 20.85 -7.47 -25.43
CA ASP A 287 21.77 -7.24 -24.30
C ASP A 287 21.11 -7.36 -22.94
N GLN A 288 19.81 -7.02 -22.82
CA GLN A 288 19.07 -7.17 -21.58
C GLN A 288 18.69 -8.62 -21.25
N THR A 289 18.77 -9.57 -22.19
CA THR A 289 18.30 -10.95 -21.98
C THR A 289 19.05 -11.67 -20.86
N THR A 290 20.33 -11.38 -20.67
CA THR A 290 21.13 -11.96 -19.57
C THR A 290 20.54 -11.62 -18.21
N VAL A 291 20.19 -10.36 -17.97
CA VAL A 291 19.56 -9.91 -16.71
C VAL A 291 18.17 -10.52 -16.57
N LEU A 292 17.39 -10.58 -17.65
CA LEU A 292 16.04 -11.12 -17.65
C LEU A 292 16.00 -12.62 -17.35
N PHE A 293 16.93 -13.41 -17.88
CA PHE A 293 17.03 -14.85 -17.60
C PHE A 293 17.71 -15.16 -16.25
N ALA A 294 18.41 -14.21 -15.65
CA ALA A 294 18.91 -14.33 -14.29
C ALA A 294 17.81 -14.15 -13.22
N SER A 295 16.60 -13.74 -13.62
CA SER A 295 15.47 -13.60 -12.70
C SER A 295 14.95 -14.97 -12.23
N ASP A 296 14.61 -15.10 -10.93
CA ASP A 296 13.96 -16.30 -10.39
C ASP A 296 12.47 -16.42 -10.77
N VAL A 297 11.91 -15.41 -11.46
CA VAL A 297 10.48 -15.32 -11.74
C VAL A 297 10.14 -15.88 -13.12
N LYS A 298 9.49 -17.03 -13.14
CA LYS A 298 9.05 -17.72 -14.36
C LYS A 298 8.32 -16.81 -15.36
N ALA A 299 7.47 -15.89 -14.90
CA ALA A 299 6.73 -14.99 -15.77
C ALA A 299 7.66 -14.06 -16.58
N VAL A 300 8.80 -13.63 -16.00
CA VAL A 300 9.80 -12.81 -16.69
C VAL A 300 10.40 -13.62 -17.85
N HIS A 301 10.84 -14.87 -17.60
CA HIS A 301 11.35 -15.76 -18.66
C HIS A 301 10.34 -15.97 -19.79
N GLN A 302 9.07 -16.26 -19.41
CA GLN A 302 8.02 -16.53 -20.38
C GLN A 302 7.70 -15.30 -21.27
N ASN A 303 7.71 -14.10 -20.69
CA ASN A 303 7.47 -12.86 -21.43
C ASN A 303 8.67 -12.49 -22.29
N THR A 304 9.91 -12.67 -21.80
CA THR A 304 11.15 -12.50 -22.59
C THR A 304 11.16 -13.41 -23.81
N LEU A 305 10.88 -14.70 -23.63
CA LEU A 305 10.75 -15.65 -24.73
C LEU A 305 9.62 -15.27 -25.71
N GLY A 306 8.57 -14.64 -25.21
CA GLY A 306 7.48 -14.11 -26.03
C GLY A 306 7.94 -12.97 -26.95
N VAL A 307 8.83 -12.09 -26.49
CA VAL A 307 9.45 -11.02 -27.30
C VAL A 307 10.42 -11.63 -28.30
N LEU A 308 11.34 -12.50 -27.83
CA LEU A 308 12.34 -13.16 -28.68
C LEU A 308 11.67 -13.95 -29.81
N SER A 309 10.62 -14.71 -29.54
CA SER A 309 9.89 -15.47 -30.57
C SER A 309 9.26 -14.57 -31.62
N LYS A 310 8.74 -13.42 -31.23
CA LYS A 310 8.15 -12.44 -32.15
C LYS A 310 9.26 -11.78 -33.00
N LEU A 311 10.37 -11.38 -32.37
CA LEU A 311 11.54 -10.84 -33.08
C LEU A 311 12.09 -11.82 -34.11
N ALA A 312 12.28 -13.09 -33.75
CA ALA A 312 12.81 -14.13 -34.67
C ALA A 312 11.89 -14.36 -35.88
N LYS A 313 10.58 -14.15 -35.70
CA LYS A 313 9.61 -14.22 -36.79
C LYS A 313 9.74 -13.03 -37.76
N GLU A 314 9.84 -11.82 -37.20
CA GLU A 314 9.79 -10.57 -37.96
C GLU A 314 11.17 -10.19 -38.56
N LYS A 315 12.27 -10.40 -37.82
CA LYS A 315 13.63 -9.97 -38.15
C LYS A 315 14.51 -11.21 -38.41
N LYS A 316 14.51 -11.67 -39.67
CA LYS A 316 15.23 -12.92 -40.07
C LYS A 316 16.74 -12.83 -39.85
N GLU A 317 17.30 -11.66 -40.04
CA GLU A 317 18.73 -11.37 -39.89
C GLU A 317 19.24 -11.53 -38.44
N TYR A 318 18.35 -11.44 -37.46
CA TYR A 318 18.69 -11.60 -36.05
C TYR A 318 18.46 -13.01 -35.49
N ARG A 319 17.99 -13.98 -36.29
CA ARG A 319 17.57 -15.30 -35.80
C ARG A 319 18.63 -16.02 -35.01
N ASP A 320 19.86 -16.01 -35.50
CA ASP A 320 20.97 -16.68 -34.84
C ASP A 320 21.27 -16.04 -33.47
N THR A 321 21.42 -14.73 -33.44
CA THR A 321 21.63 -13.96 -32.18
C THR A 321 20.46 -14.15 -31.19
N ILE A 322 19.22 -14.20 -31.69
CA ILE A 322 18.03 -14.43 -30.85
C ILE A 322 18.05 -15.85 -30.28
N CYS A 323 18.45 -16.87 -31.06
CA CYS A 323 18.55 -18.23 -30.56
C CYS A 323 19.67 -18.37 -29.52
N CYS A 324 20.79 -17.71 -29.71
CA CYS A 324 21.88 -17.63 -28.72
C CYS A 324 21.43 -16.93 -27.44
N ALA A 325 20.69 -15.81 -27.53
CA ALA A 325 20.13 -15.12 -26.41
C ALA A 325 19.09 -15.99 -25.64
N ALA A 326 18.24 -16.71 -26.37
CA ALA A 326 17.28 -17.64 -25.78
C ALA A 326 17.93 -18.81 -25.04
N ALA A 327 19.11 -19.30 -25.51
CA ALA A 327 19.88 -20.38 -24.87
C ALA A 327 20.25 -20.03 -23.41
N GLN A 328 20.45 -18.75 -23.08
CA GLN A 328 20.72 -18.29 -21.70
C GLN A 328 19.63 -18.73 -20.72
N GLY A 329 18.37 -18.81 -21.17
CA GLY A 329 17.24 -19.24 -20.36
C GLY A 329 17.28 -20.75 -20.00
N LEU A 330 18.19 -21.55 -20.58
CA LEU A 330 18.41 -22.96 -20.22
C LEU A 330 19.04 -23.14 -18.84
N MET A 331 19.51 -22.07 -18.20
CA MET A 331 19.85 -22.06 -16.78
C MET A 331 18.63 -22.35 -15.88
N SER A 332 17.44 -22.01 -16.33
CA SER A 332 16.21 -22.28 -15.60
C SER A 332 15.88 -23.78 -15.61
N ARG A 333 15.66 -24.36 -14.43
CA ARG A 333 15.20 -25.75 -14.29
C ARG A 333 13.70 -25.95 -14.57
N ASP A 334 12.99 -24.88 -14.93
CA ASP A 334 11.56 -24.97 -15.26
C ASP A 334 11.37 -25.61 -16.64
N GLU A 335 10.75 -26.77 -16.67
CA GLU A 335 10.51 -27.54 -17.89
C GLU A 335 9.74 -26.73 -18.94
N SER A 336 8.73 -25.97 -18.54
CA SER A 336 7.94 -25.18 -19.50
C SER A 336 8.76 -24.06 -20.16
N THR A 337 9.75 -23.52 -19.44
CA THR A 337 10.69 -22.52 -19.97
C THR A 337 11.63 -23.19 -20.98
N GLN A 338 12.25 -24.31 -20.61
CA GLN A 338 13.15 -25.04 -21.51
C GLN A 338 12.40 -25.54 -22.77
N ASN A 339 11.20 -26.06 -22.65
CA ASN A 339 10.39 -26.49 -23.82
C ASN A 339 10.08 -25.33 -24.77
N LYS A 340 9.85 -24.12 -24.27
CA LYS A 340 9.66 -22.94 -25.13
C LYS A 340 10.95 -22.53 -25.84
N ILE A 341 12.10 -22.63 -25.17
CA ILE A 341 13.42 -22.36 -25.76
C ILE A 341 13.68 -23.37 -26.87
N VAL A 342 13.48 -24.66 -26.60
CA VAL A 342 13.60 -25.72 -27.61
C VAL A 342 12.77 -25.40 -28.84
N LYS A 343 11.49 -25.08 -28.63
CA LYS A 343 10.59 -24.75 -29.75
C LYS A 343 11.06 -23.54 -30.54
N LEU A 344 11.57 -22.51 -29.87
CA LEU A 344 12.12 -21.33 -30.53
C LEU A 344 13.34 -21.70 -31.38
N ILE A 345 14.31 -22.46 -30.83
CA ILE A 345 15.52 -22.86 -31.51
C ILE A 345 15.18 -23.79 -32.68
N GLN A 346 14.31 -24.80 -32.51
CA GLN A 346 13.89 -25.68 -33.59
C GLN A 346 13.18 -24.96 -34.74
N THR A 347 12.49 -23.84 -34.42
CA THR A 347 11.73 -23.08 -35.43
C THR A 347 12.63 -22.11 -36.20
N PHE A 348 13.63 -21.51 -35.57
CA PHE A 348 14.37 -20.38 -36.13
C PHE A 348 15.89 -20.58 -36.15
N GLY A 349 16.44 -21.53 -35.39
CA GLY A 349 17.87 -21.80 -35.30
C GLY A 349 18.39 -22.64 -36.47
N GLU A 350 19.62 -22.37 -36.88
CA GLU A 350 20.33 -23.14 -37.88
C GLU A 350 21.22 -24.20 -37.20
N THR A 351 21.07 -25.46 -37.58
CA THR A 351 21.84 -26.59 -37.00
C THR A 351 23.34 -26.47 -37.19
N GLU A 352 23.76 -25.80 -38.27
CA GLU A 352 25.17 -25.61 -38.59
C GLU A 352 25.78 -24.33 -38.01
N SER A 353 25.00 -23.49 -37.31
CA SER A 353 25.52 -22.26 -36.68
C SER A 353 26.54 -22.60 -35.59
N PRO A 354 27.82 -22.17 -35.73
CA PRO A 354 28.84 -22.40 -34.71
C PRO A 354 28.57 -21.63 -33.44
N THR A 355 28.03 -20.39 -33.57
CA THR A 355 27.68 -19.52 -32.43
C THR A 355 26.56 -20.12 -31.60
N LEU A 356 25.52 -20.69 -32.22
CA LEU A 356 24.44 -21.37 -31.53
C LEU A 356 24.91 -22.66 -30.86
N LYS A 357 25.79 -23.46 -31.51
CA LYS A 357 26.37 -24.65 -30.91
C LYS A 357 27.18 -24.33 -29.66
N GLU A 358 28.00 -23.29 -29.71
CA GLU A 358 28.76 -22.80 -28.56
C GLU A 358 27.86 -22.33 -27.44
N ALA A 359 26.86 -21.49 -27.76
CA ALA A 359 25.90 -20.99 -26.78
C ALA A 359 25.12 -22.12 -26.08
N LEU A 360 24.69 -23.15 -26.80
CA LEU A 360 24.00 -24.31 -26.24
C LEU A 360 24.92 -25.17 -25.38
N SER A 361 26.18 -25.36 -25.81
CA SER A 361 27.17 -26.16 -25.08
C SER A 361 27.47 -25.56 -23.71
N ALA A 362 27.48 -24.24 -23.59
CA ALA A 362 27.66 -23.52 -22.30
C ALA A 362 26.61 -23.89 -21.25
N TYR A 363 25.40 -24.30 -21.66
CA TYR A 363 24.28 -24.64 -20.76
C TYR A 363 23.95 -26.14 -20.77
N ALA A 364 24.82 -26.99 -21.36
CA ALA A 364 24.55 -28.42 -21.49
C ALA A 364 24.29 -29.12 -20.13
N GLU A 365 24.95 -28.71 -19.07
CA GLU A 365 24.78 -29.29 -17.72
C GLU A 365 23.45 -28.92 -17.06
N THR A 366 22.89 -27.75 -17.36
CA THR A 366 21.63 -27.26 -16.77
C THR A 366 20.39 -27.73 -17.55
N MET A 367 20.57 -28.24 -18.76
CA MET A 367 19.49 -28.75 -19.60
C MET A 367 18.86 -30.02 -19.00
N LEU A 368 17.53 -30.08 -19.02
CA LEU A 368 16.79 -31.31 -18.73
C LEU A 368 17.09 -32.39 -19.76
N THR A 369 16.96 -33.67 -19.38
CA THR A 369 17.22 -34.82 -20.28
C THR A 369 16.35 -34.78 -21.54
N SER A 370 15.09 -34.35 -21.42
CA SER A 370 14.18 -34.12 -22.52
C SER A 370 14.71 -33.05 -23.48
N THR A 371 15.15 -31.91 -22.97
CA THR A 371 15.71 -30.78 -23.71
C THR A 371 16.98 -31.20 -24.48
N LYS A 372 17.91 -31.95 -23.83
CA LYS A 372 19.12 -32.48 -24.48
C LYS A 372 18.77 -33.37 -25.68
N LYS A 373 17.76 -34.24 -25.54
CA LYS A 373 17.32 -35.11 -26.66
C LYS A 373 16.76 -34.30 -27.82
N GLU A 374 15.94 -33.30 -27.53
CA GLU A 374 15.30 -32.48 -28.56
C GLU A 374 16.29 -31.55 -29.29
N LEU A 375 17.35 -31.09 -28.61
CA LEU A 375 18.42 -30.26 -29.18
C LEU A 375 19.65 -31.07 -29.63
N ALA A 376 19.59 -32.40 -29.65
CA ALA A 376 20.73 -33.25 -30.00
C ALA A 376 21.33 -32.95 -31.40
N ALA A 377 20.51 -32.50 -32.36
CA ALA A 377 20.97 -32.12 -33.69
C ALA A 377 21.89 -30.87 -33.66
N TYR A 378 21.74 -30.01 -32.67
CA TYR A 378 22.53 -28.79 -32.46
C TYR A 378 23.75 -29.00 -31.56
N LEU A 379 23.88 -30.19 -30.92
CA LEU A 379 24.95 -30.51 -29.95
C LEU A 379 25.92 -31.58 -30.48
N LYS A 380 25.78 -32.06 -31.74
CA LYS A 380 26.39 -33.28 -32.24
C LYS A 380 27.93 -33.37 -32.27
N ASP A 381 28.65 -32.26 -32.08
CA ASP A 381 30.13 -32.33 -32.13
C ASP A 381 30.79 -32.54 -30.74
N ASN A 382 30.01 -32.51 -29.62
CA ASN A 382 30.56 -32.61 -28.26
C ASN A 382 29.94 -33.70 -27.37
N VAL A 383 29.00 -34.52 -27.88
CA VAL A 383 28.21 -35.44 -27.00
C VAL A 383 28.66 -36.92 -27.14
N SER A 384 29.56 -37.26 -28.10
CA SER A 384 29.98 -38.66 -28.26
C SER A 384 30.87 -39.16 -27.12
N ASP A 385 31.62 -38.31 -26.43
CA ASP A 385 32.52 -38.74 -25.34
C ASP A 385 31.95 -38.56 -23.91
N ALA A 386 30.93 -37.69 -23.71
CA ALA A 386 30.37 -37.47 -22.38
C ALA A 386 29.35 -38.54 -21.94
N LEU A 387 28.71 -39.23 -22.88
CA LEU A 387 27.74 -40.29 -22.57
C LEU A 387 28.35 -41.62 -22.11
N SER A 388 29.65 -41.82 -22.31
CA SER A 388 30.38 -43.00 -21.84
C SER A 388 30.99 -42.81 -20.43
N THR A 389 31.19 -41.56 -19.99
CA THR A 389 31.79 -41.26 -18.68
C THR A 389 30.76 -41.17 -17.55
N ASP A 390 29.53 -40.77 -17.84
CA ASP A 390 28.47 -40.65 -16.79
C ASP A 390 27.99 -41.99 -16.24
N LYS A 391 28.17 -43.09 -17.01
CA LYS A 391 27.81 -44.42 -16.50
C LYS A 391 28.82 -44.99 -15.51
N VAL A 392 30.06 -44.49 -15.53
CA VAL A 392 31.12 -44.93 -14.61
C VAL A 392 31.14 -44.08 -13.34
N LEU A 393 30.72 -42.80 -13.40
CA LEU A 393 30.68 -41.93 -12.24
C LEU A 393 29.45 -42.22 -11.32
N LEU A 394 28.30 -42.63 -11.91
CA LEU A 394 27.10 -42.96 -11.15
C LEU A 394 27.22 -44.26 -10.36
N THR A 395 28.10 -45.22 -10.81
CA THR A 395 28.33 -46.49 -10.08
C THR A 395 29.33 -46.37 -8.95
N THR A 396 30.17 -45.34 -8.90
CA THR A 396 31.18 -45.15 -7.85
C THR A 396 30.76 -44.16 -6.75
N LEU A 397 29.68 -43.42 -6.93
CA LEU A 397 29.14 -42.51 -5.92
C LEU A 397 28.07 -43.15 -5.01
N ASP A 398 27.52 -44.31 -5.38
CA ASP A 398 26.49 -45.00 -4.59
C ASP A 398 27.04 -45.82 -3.42
N GLU A 399 28.38 -45.99 -3.29
CA GLU A 399 28.94 -46.81 -2.22
C GLU A 399 29.57 -46.06 -1.04
N GLN A 400 29.63 -44.71 -1.04
CA GLN A 400 30.28 -43.97 0.07
C GLN A 400 29.58 -42.72 0.57
N ALA A 401 28.37 -42.42 0.19
CA ALA A 401 27.57 -41.39 0.83
C ALA A 401 26.37 -42.05 1.51
N SER A 402 26.49 -42.32 2.79
CA SER A 402 25.29 -42.42 3.64
C SER A 402 24.62 -41.06 3.67
N VAL A 403 23.81 -40.80 2.65
CA VAL A 403 22.87 -39.70 2.67
C VAL A 403 21.95 -40.00 3.85
N ALA A 404 22.02 -39.17 4.88
CA ALA A 404 20.98 -39.14 5.90
C ALA A 404 19.66 -39.06 5.13
N SER A 405 18.87 -40.12 5.18
CA SER A 405 17.53 -40.15 4.64
C SER A 405 16.77 -39.08 5.42
N PHE A 406 16.59 -37.91 4.81
CA PHE A 406 15.50 -37.07 5.24
C PHE A 406 14.23 -37.83 4.91
N ASP A 407 13.56 -38.34 5.93
CA ASP A 407 12.20 -38.83 5.83
C ASP A 407 11.33 -37.65 5.38
N TYR A 408 11.23 -37.51 4.06
CA TYR A 408 10.30 -36.57 3.45
C TYR A 408 8.91 -37.20 3.57
N GLU A 409 8.19 -36.84 4.61
CA GLU A 409 6.76 -37.10 4.61
C GLU A 409 6.18 -36.36 3.36
N PRO A 410 5.57 -37.09 2.43
CA PRO A 410 4.94 -36.45 1.28
C PRO A 410 3.94 -35.45 1.80
N MET A 411 4.05 -34.19 1.37
CA MET A 411 3.07 -33.16 1.72
C MET A 411 1.68 -33.71 1.45
N PRO A 412 0.80 -33.70 2.44
CA PRO A 412 -0.56 -34.17 2.25
C PRO A 412 -1.21 -33.39 1.10
N PRO A 413 -2.07 -34.03 0.30
CA PRO A 413 -2.75 -33.36 -0.80
C PRO A 413 -3.41 -32.08 -0.31
N ILE A 414 -3.23 -30.97 -1.04
CA ILE A 414 -3.74 -29.64 -0.69
C ILE A 414 -5.26 -29.67 -0.54
N LEU A 415 -5.97 -30.48 -1.34
CA LEU A 415 -7.40 -30.67 -1.26
C LEU A 415 -7.68 -32.03 -0.62
N ARG A 416 -8.34 -32.02 0.53
CA ARG A 416 -8.80 -33.20 1.27
C ARG A 416 -10.23 -32.97 1.74
N GLU A 417 -10.94 -34.05 2.07
CA GLU A 417 -12.28 -33.95 2.62
C GLU A 417 -12.33 -33.20 3.97
N ASP A 418 -11.26 -33.28 4.76
CA ASP A 418 -11.17 -32.61 6.05
C ASP A 418 -10.96 -31.08 5.94
N ASN A 419 -10.48 -30.57 4.78
CA ASN A 419 -10.33 -29.14 4.52
C ASN A 419 -11.32 -28.59 3.48
N ARG A 420 -12.33 -29.38 3.15
CA ARG A 420 -13.46 -28.94 2.31
C ARG A 420 -14.28 -27.89 3.06
N ILE A 421 -14.59 -26.80 2.38
CA ILE A 421 -15.52 -25.80 2.91
C ILE A 421 -16.88 -26.48 3.10
N GLN A 422 -17.36 -26.52 4.33
CA GLN A 422 -18.64 -27.11 4.67
C GLN A 422 -19.78 -26.23 4.17
N GLU A 423 -20.75 -26.83 3.51
CA GLU A 423 -21.97 -26.13 3.07
C GLU A 423 -22.83 -25.80 4.30
N ILE A 424 -23.50 -24.65 4.26
CA ILE A 424 -24.47 -24.27 5.29
C ILE A 424 -25.78 -24.96 4.98
N THR A 425 -26.16 -25.92 5.82
CA THR A 425 -27.31 -26.80 5.60
C THR A 425 -28.50 -26.50 6.50
N SER A 426 -28.35 -25.57 7.44
CA SER A 426 -29.40 -25.19 8.40
C SER A 426 -29.28 -23.72 8.82
N ILE A 427 -30.36 -23.19 9.42
CA ILE A 427 -30.36 -21.86 10.02
C ILE A 427 -29.40 -21.80 11.22
N GLU A 428 -29.28 -22.85 11.96
CA GLU A 428 -28.35 -22.99 13.08
C GLU A 428 -26.90 -22.88 12.61
N ASP A 429 -26.53 -23.51 11.50
CA ASP A 429 -25.19 -23.37 10.88
C ASP A 429 -24.94 -21.94 10.41
N LEU A 430 -25.94 -21.27 9.82
CA LEU A 430 -25.85 -19.88 9.43
C LEU A 430 -25.59 -18.96 10.63
N ILE A 431 -26.30 -19.15 11.75
CA ILE A 431 -26.13 -18.36 12.97
C ILE A 431 -24.77 -18.65 13.61
N PHE A 432 -24.33 -19.91 13.59
CA PHE A 432 -23.00 -20.30 14.04
C PHE A 432 -21.90 -19.60 13.22
N LEU A 433 -21.98 -19.64 11.89
CA LEU A 433 -21.06 -18.93 11.00
C LEU A 433 -21.10 -17.41 11.26
N ALA A 434 -22.28 -16.82 11.44
CA ALA A 434 -22.43 -15.41 11.80
C ALA A 434 -21.75 -15.07 13.13
N SER A 435 -21.67 -15.99 14.09
CA SER A 435 -20.96 -15.80 15.34
C SER A 435 -19.44 -15.75 15.17
N GLN A 436 -18.91 -16.44 14.16
CA GLN A 436 -17.47 -16.53 13.90
C GLN A 436 -16.97 -15.40 12.97
N ILE A 437 -17.82 -14.87 12.10
CA ILE A 437 -17.44 -13.95 11.02
C ILE A 437 -16.76 -12.66 11.53
N LEU A 438 -17.07 -12.22 12.73
CA LEU A 438 -16.48 -11.02 13.34
C LEU A 438 -15.11 -11.29 14.00
N ASP A 439 -14.66 -12.54 14.05
CA ASP A 439 -13.35 -12.95 14.58
C ASP A 439 -12.51 -13.73 13.57
N SER A 440 -13.11 -14.11 12.45
CA SER A 440 -12.46 -14.94 11.45
C SER A 440 -11.46 -14.14 10.61
N ASN A 441 -10.28 -14.74 10.39
CA ASN A 441 -9.31 -14.23 9.41
C ASN A 441 -9.52 -14.85 8.02
N GLU A 442 -10.50 -15.73 7.86
CA GLU A 442 -10.75 -16.47 6.63
C GLU A 442 -11.73 -15.70 5.75
N LEU A 443 -11.22 -15.15 4.65
CA LEU A 443 -12.03 -14.32 3.74
C LEU A 443 -13.24 -15.07 3.16
N TYR A 444 -13.13 -16.38 2.93
CA TYR A 444 -14.24 -17.18 2.37
C TYR A 444 -15.45 -17.29 3.33
N HIS A 445 -15.27 -17.08 4.65
CA HIS A 445 -16.39 -17.04 5.59
C HIS A 445 -17.36 -15.90 5.30
N PHE A 446 -16.87 -14.77 4.77
CA PHE A 446 -17.74 -13.65 4.40
C PHE A 446 -18.65 -14.00 3.21
N ASP A 447 -18.07 -14.60 2.17
CA ASP A 447 -18.82 -15.00 0.97
C ASP A 447 -19.81 -16.12 1.31
N LEU A 448 -19.36 -17.12 2.08
CA LEU A 448 -20.20 -18.23 2.53
C LEU A 448 -21.39 -17.72 3.36
N PHE A 449 -21.14 -16.78 4.29
CA PHE A 449 -22.18 -16.19 5.12
C PHE A 449 -23.21 -15.39 4.31
N LEU A 450 -22.75 -14.54 3.40
CA LEU A 450 -23.65 -13.72 2.57
C LEU A 450 -24.52 -14.59 1.67
N ASN A 451 -23.95 -15.61 1.05
CA ASN A 451 -24.69 -16.58 0.24
C ASN A 451 -25.74 -17.35 1.07
N ALA A 452 -25.31 -17.89 2.21
CA ALA A 452 -26.22 -18.61 3.09
C ALA A 452 -27.32 -17.72 3.66
N LEU A 453 -27.01 -16.45 3.96
CA LEU A 453 -28.02 -15.50 4.44
C LEU A 453 -29.10 -15.22 3.40
N VAL A 454 -28.73 -15.10 2.12
CA VAL A 454 -29.69 -14.92 1.03
C VAL A 454 -30.61 -16.16 0.90
N GLU A 455 -30.02 -17.34 0.98
CA GLU A 455 -30.75 -18.61 0.84
C GLU A 455 -31.71 -18.89 2.00
N TRP A 456 -31.26 -18.64 3.24
CA TRP A 456 -32.00 -19.01 4.45
C TRP A 456 -32.82 -17.88 5.07
N ASN A 457 -32.68 -16.62 4.60
CA ASN A 457 -33.38 -15.47 5.21
C ASN A 457 -34.89 -15.63 5.26
N GLU A 458 -35.51 -16.19 4.22
CA GLU A 458 -36.98 -16.39 4.16
C GLU A 458 -37.46 -17.45 5.18
N GLN A 459 -36.60 -18.37 5.56
CA GLN A 459 -36.91 -19.47 6.47
C GLN A 459 -36.67 -19.10 7.95
N LEU A 460 -36.18 -17.87 8.24
CA LEU A 460 -36.05 -17.40 9.60
C LEU A 460 -37.39 -17.25 10.29
N GLU A 461 -37.50 -17.87 11.47
CA GLU A 461 -38.67 -17.80 12.35
C GLU A 461 -38.35 -17.01 13.64
N ALA A 462 -39.38 -16.62 14.39
CA ALA A 462 -39.28 -15.90 15.66
C ALA A 462 -38.33 -16.59 16.69
N LYS A 463 -38.33 -17.92 16.74
CA LYS A 463 -37.47 -18.72 17.63
C LYS A 463 -35.97 -18.48 17.41
N HIS A 464 -35.57 -18.16 16.18
CA HIS A 464 -34.17 -17.97 15.81
C HIS A 464 -33.64 -16.59 16.26
N ILE A 465 -34.52 -15.61 16.50
CA ILE A 465 -34.13 -14.24 16.85
C ILE A 465 -33.31 -14.17 18.14
N THR A 466 -33.65 -15.00 19.12
CA THR A 466 -32.88 -15.10 20.37
C THR A 466 -31.45 -15.55 20.14
N GLN A 467 -31.24 -16.45 19.18
CA GLN A 467 -29.89 -16.95 18.81
C GLN A 467 -29.08 -15.91 18.03
N TRP A 468 -29.71 -15.02 17.26
CA TRP A 468 -29.07 -13.91 16.60
C TRP A 468 -28.64 -12.78 17.56
N THR A 469 -29.30 -12.63 18.69
CA THR A 469 -29.06 -11.53 19.65
C THR A 469 -27.58 -11.39 20.07
N PRO A 470 -26.83 -12.45 20.44
CA PRO A 470 -25.42 -12.33 20.81
C PRO A 470 -24.52 -11.85 19.66
N VAL A 471 -24.77 -12.31 18.43
CA VAL A 471 -24.02 -11.92 17.23
C VAL A 471 -24.21 -10.41 16.98
N LEU A 472 -25.46 -9.96 17.01
CA LEU A 472 -25.81 -8.56 16.77
C LEU A 472 -25.32 -7.66 17.91
N GLN A 473 -25.36 -8.09 19.15
CA GLN A 473 -24.77 -7.38 20.31
C GLN A 473 -23.27 -7.16 20.11
N ARG A 474 -22.56 -8.17 19.57
CA ARG A 474 -21.14 -8.08 19.27
C ARG A 474 -20.85 -7.08 18.17
N ALA A 475 -21.62 -7.10 17.07
CA ALA A 475 -21.53 -6.13 15.99
C ALA A 475 -21.72 -4.69 16.51
N TYR A 476 -22.72 -4.47 17.36
CA TYR A 476 -22.94 -3.18 18.03
C TYR A 476 -21.74 -2.76 18.89
N LYS A 477 -21.19 -3.67 19.70
CA LYS A 477 -20.01 -3.38 20.53
C LYS A 477 -18.79 -2.98 19.72
N LEU A 478 -18.55 -3.66 18.59
CA LEU A 478 -17.43 -3.34 17.68
C LEU A 478 -17.53 -1.91 17.13
N LEU A 479 -18.72 -1.47 16.73
CA LEU A 479 -18.93 -0.12 16.21
C LEU A 479 -18.90 0.96 17.28
N ILE A 480 -19.46 0.69 18.46
CA ILE A 480 -19.54 1.68 19.56
C ILE A 480 -18.16 1.91 20.19
N ASN A 481 -17.40 0.85 20.45
CA ASN A 481 -16.13 0.93 21.18
C ASN A 481 -14.94 1.23 20.26
N GLY A 482 -15.14 1.24 18.95
CA GLY A 482 -14.08 1.43 17.98
C GLY A 482 -12.98 0.40 18.10
N GLY A 483 -13.36 -0.85 18.37
CA GLY A 483 -12.43 -1.92 18.57
C GLY A 483 -11.41 -2.02 17.45
N SER A 484 -10.14 -2.08 17.82
CA SER A 484 -9.08 -2.51 16.93
C SER A 484 -9.27 -4.01 16.70
N SER A 485 -10.05 -4.36 15.69
CA SER A 485 -10.07 -5.73 15.23
C SER A 485 -8.84 -5.97 14.35
N ARG A 486 -8.38 -7.20 14.31
CA ARG A 486 -7.20 -7.57 13.52
C ARG A 486 -7.36 -7.31 12.02
N ASN A 487 -8.60 -7.30 11.51
CA ASN A 487 -8.94 -7.10 10.10
C ASN A 487 -9.56 -5.71 9.78
N GLY A 488 -9.64 -4.82 10.75
CA GLY A 488 -9.95 -3.39 10.64
C GLY A 488 -11.17 -3.03 9.80
N ILE A 489 -11.00 -2.91 8.48
CA ILE A 489 -12.03 -2.43 7.55
C ILE A 489 -13.12 -3.48 7.32
N LEU A 490 -12.78 -4.75 7.12
CA LEU A 490 -13.74 -5.81 6.83
C LEU A 490 -14.66 -6.08 8.01
N ASP A 491 -14.12 -6.13 9.23
CA ASP A 491 -14.92 -6.33 10.44
C ASP A 491 -15.88 -5.16 10.67
N SER A 492 -15.42 -3.92 10.40
CA SER A 492 -16.29 -2.74 10.49
C SER A 492 -17.39 -2.74 9.43
N MET A 493 -17.08 -3.18 8.20
CA MET A 493 -18.08 -3.33 7.12
C MET A 493 -19.10 -4.42 7.48
N MET A 494 -18.65 -5.57 7.96
CA MET A 494 -19.51 -6.68 8.36
C MET A 494 -20.36 -6.32 9.58
N ALA A 495 -19.78 -5.66 10.60
CA ALA A 495 -20.55 -5.18 11.72
C ALA A 495 -21.63 -4.16 11.31
N THR A 496 -21.32 -3.27 10.35
CA THR A 496 -22.31 -2.34 9.79
C THR A 496 -23.43 -3.08 9.05
N PHE A 497 -23.06 -4.06 8.22
CA PHE A 497 -24.03 -4.91 7.51
C PHE A 497 -24.96 -5.65 8.49
N LEU A 498 -24.40 -6.29 9.54
CA LEU A 498 -25.17 -6.99 10.55
C LEU A 498 -26.12 -6.06 11.34
N ILE A 499 -25.73 -4.81 11.58
CA ILE A 499 -26.60 -3.81 12.23
C ILE A 499 -27.74 -3.40 11.29
N ASP A 500 -27.48 -3.21 10.02
CA ASP A 500 -28.54 -2.92 9.05
C ASP A 500 -29.49 -4.12 8.90
N TYR A 501 -28.95 -5.34 8.93
CA TYR A 501 -29.73 -6.56 8.97
C TYR A 501 -30.58 -6.66 10.26
N ALA A 502 -30.02 -6.28 11.42
CA ALA A 502 -30.77 -6.22 12.68
C ALA A 502 -32.02 -5.32 12.57
N LYS A 503 -31.95 -4.19 11.86
CA LYS A 503 -33.11 -3.32 11.60
C LYS A 503 -34.21 -4.05 10.84
N LEU A 504 -33.85 -4.90 9.90
CA LEU A 504 -34.83 -5.74 9.16
C LEU A 504 -35.47 -6.77 10.07
N LEU A 505 -34.66 -7.42 10.95
CA LEU A 505 -35.17 -8.39 11.92
C LEU A 505 -36.10 -7.71 12.95
N ILE A 506 -35.77 -6.55 13.47
CA ILE A 506 -36.62 -5.77 14.38
C ILE A 506 -37.97 -5.43 13.71
N LYS A 507 -37.94 -5.07 12.43
CA LYS A 507 -39.17 -4.78 11.66
C LYS A 507 -40.02 -6.03 11.42
N ARG A 508 -39.39 -7.18 11.17
CA ARG A 508 -40.06 -8.47 10.86
C ARG A 508 -40.59 -9.15 12.13
N PHE A 509 -39.86 -9.05 13.25
CA PHE A 509 -40.14 -9.72 14.51
C PHE A 509 -40.11 -8.74 15.69
N PRO A 510 -41.05 -7.78 15.77
CA PRO A 510 -40.97 -6.65 16.71
C PRO A 510 -41.08 -7.07 18.20
N VAL A 511 -41.69 -8.21 18.49
CA VAL A 511 -41.87 -8.70 19.87
C VAL A 511 -40.59 -9.42 20.33
N GLU A 512 -40.08 -10.34 19.54
CA GLU A 512 -38.92 -11.19 19.85
C GLU A 512 -37.60 -10.40 19.76
N ALA A 513 -37.53 -9.39 18.91
CA ALA A 513 -36.37 -8.52 18.73
C ALA A 513 -36.35 -7.30 19.66
N LYS A 514 -37.13 -7.27 20.74
CA LYS A 514 -37.21 -6.15 21.70
C LYS A 514 -35.87 -5.76 22.29
N GLU A 515 -35.02 -6.73 22.61
CA GLU A 515 -33.67 -6.50 23.10
C GLU A 515 -32.78 -5.83 22.07
N LEU A 516 -32.86 -6.24 20.81
CA LEU A 516 -32.17 -5.61 19.68
C LEU A 516 -32.63 -4.17 19.45
N SER A 517 -33.94 -3.90 19.56
CA SER A 517 -34.50 -2.55 19.49
C SER A 517 -33.92 -1.63 20.57
N THR A 518 -33.85 -2.10 21.81
CA THR A 518 -33.25 -1.37 22.93
C THR A 518 -31.75 -1.07 22.69
N LEU A 519 -31.00 -2.02 22.15
CA LEU A 519 -29.59 -1.83 21.81
C LEU A 519 -29.44 -0.80 20.68
N HIS A 520 -30.28 -0.87 19.67
CA HIS A 520 -30.27 0.07 18.55
C HIS A 520 -30.56 1.50 19.02
N GLU A 521 -31.57 1.69 19.88
CA GLU A 521 -31.91 2.98 20.48
C GLU A 521 -30.75 3.56 21.30
N LYS A 522 -30.07 2.73 22.11
CA LYS A 522 -28.88 3.14 22.87
C LYS A 522 -27.74 3.58 21.98
N MET A 523 -27.56 2.93 20.82
CA MET A 523 -26.54 3.30 19.84
C MET A 523 -26.85 4.64 19.20
N VAL A 524 -28.11 4.87 18.81
CA VAL A 524 -28.58 6.14 18.24
C VAL A 524 -28.46 7.29 19.25
N GLN A 525 -28.84 7.07 20.50
CA GLN A 525 -28.71 8.10 21.56
C GLN A 525 -27.23 8.45 21.84
N LYS A 526 -26.33 7.45 21.89
CA LYS A 526 -24.91 7.70 22.09
C LYS A 526 -24.31 8.50 20.94
N ASP A 527 -24.81 8.31 19.75
CA ASP A 527 -24.38 9.04 18.56
C ASP A 527 -24.87 10.49 18.55
N GLU A 528 -26.10 10.76 18.98
CA GLU A 528 -26.62 12.13 19.14
C GLU A 528 -25.82 12.93 20.20
N LEU A 529 -25.30 12.26 21.22
CA LEU A 529 -24.44 12.85 22.24
C LEU A 529 -22.99 13.08 21.75
N GLN A 530 -22.55 12.36 20.72
CA GLN A 530 -21.21 12.45 20.12
C GLN A 530 -21.18 13.24 18.79
N LYS A 531 -22.07 14.23 18.60
CA LYS A 531 -22.11 15.13 17.43
C LYS A 531 -20.79 15.88 17.20
N GLY A 532 -19.75 15.18 16.90
CA GLY A 532 -18.41 15.71 16.64
C GLY A 532 -17.40 14.65 16.25
N GLN A 533 -17.69 13.37 16.40
CA GLN A 533 -16.70 12.34 16.15
C GLN A 533 -16.77 11.73 14.74
N TRP A 534 -15.61 11.66 14.13
CA TRP A 534 -15.27 11.32 12.74
C TRP A 534 -15.85 10.00 12.21
N ARG A 535 -16.19 9.04 13.08
CA ARG A 535 -16.62 7.68 12.70
C ARG A 535 -18.01 7.60 12.11
N TYR A 536 -18.93 8.39 12.62
CA TYR A 536 -20.31 8.40 12.10
C TYR A 536 -20.44 9.16 10.77
N ARG A 537 -19.57 10.13 10.52
CA ARG A 537 -19.50 10.79 9.20
C ARG A 537 -19.16 9.79 8.08
N ASN A 538 -18.38 8.75 8.36
CA ASN A 538 -18.10 7.70 7.37
C ASN A 538 -19.28 6.75 7.18
N LEU A 539 -19.99 6.37 8.25
CA LEU A 539 -21.22 5.59 8.15
C LEU A 539 -22.34 6.35 7.43
N GLN A 540 -22.53 7.64 7.75
CA GLN A 540 -23.47 8.49 7.01
C GLN A 540 -23.06 8.71 5.55
N ARG A 541 -21.76 8.84 5.24
CA ARG A 541 -21.29 8.94 3.85
C ARG A 541 -21.56 7.67 3.06
N ILE A 542 -21.42 6.50 3.66
CA ILE A 542 -21.79 5.22 3.01
C ILE A 542 -23.31 5.16 2.80
N THR A 543 -24.09 5.53 3.81
CA THR A 543 -25.58 5.53 3.73
C THR A 543 -26.14 6.62 2.80
N ILE A 544 -25.50 7.78 2.71
CA ILE A 544 -25.88 8.88 1.80
C ILE A 544 -25.51 8.54 0.35
N ARG A 545 -24.36 7.90 0.10
CA ARG A 545 -24.02 7.36 -1.22
C ARG A 545 -24.99 6.27 -1.67
N GLN A 546 -25.49 5.43 -0.77
CA GLN A 546 -26.52 4.44 -1.06
C GLN A 546 -27.89 5.06 -1.40
N LYS A 547 -28.23 6.22 -0.81
CA LYS A 547 -29.47 6.95 -1.15
C LYS A 547 -29.40 7.70 -2.49
N SER A 548 -28.19 8.06 -2.96
CA SER A 548 -28.01 8.75 -4.25
C SER A 548 -27.88 7.79 -5.44
N ASN A 549 -27.46 6.55 -5.21
CA ASN A 549 -27.44 5.49 -6.22
C ASN A 549 -28.61 4.55 -6.04
N LYS A 550 -29.52 4.60 -7.00
CA LYS A 550 -30.76 3.81 -7.05
C LYS A 550 -30.51 2.33 -6.75
N ARG A 551 -31.47 1.72 -6.07
CA ARG A 551 -31.77 0.31 -5.74
C ARG A 551 -31.15 -0.82 -6.60
N THR A 552 -30.56 -0.51 -7.74
CA THR A 552 -30.00 -1.47 -8.72
C THR A 552 -28.54 -1.86 -8.48
N GLU A 553 -27.72 -1.07 -7.75
CA GLU A 553 -26.31 -1.41 -7.53
C GLU A 553 -26.07 -2.31 -6.30
N PHE A 554 -26.99 -2.33 -5.35
CA PHE A 554 -26.87 -3.23 -4.19
C PHE A 554 -27.11 -4.70 -4.56
N LEU A 555 -27.91 -4.94 -5.59
CA LEU A 555 -28.15 -6.30 -6.13
C LEU A 555 -27.01 -6.77 -7.06
N SER A 556 -26.20 -5.88 -7.61
CA SER A 556 -25.05 -6.25 -8.45
C SER A 556 -23.83 -6.70 -7.66
N LEU A 557 -23.74 -6.37 -6.37
CA LEU A 557 -22.70 -6.88 -5.45
C LEU A 557 -23.03 -8.28 -4.90
N ILE A 558 -24.29 -8.72 -5.05
CA ILE A 558 -24.75 -10.08 -4.69
C ILE A 558 -24.68 -11.02 -5.90
N HIS A 559 -24.40 -10.50 -7.11
CA HIS A 559 -24.34 -11.28 -8.36
C HIS A 559 -22.91 -11.40 -8.94
N ILE A 560 -21.87 -11.20 -8.14
CA ILE A 560 -20.48 -11.61 -8.43
C ILE A 560 -20.12 -12.70 -7.40
#